data_f2f64b3816afc23876bf102560de9a9f
#
_entry.id   f2f64b3816afc23876bf102560de9a9f
#
_cell.length_a   1.000
_cell.length_b   1.000
_cell.length_c   1.000
_cell.angle_alpha   90.00
_cell.angle_beta   90.00
_cell.angle_gamma   90.00
#
_symmetry.space_group_name_H-M   'P 1'
#
loop_
_entity.id
_entity.type
_entity.pdbx_description
1 polymer ?
#
loop_
_entity_poly.entity_id
_entity_poly.type
_entity_poly.pdbx_seq_one_letter_code
_entity_poly.pdbx_strand_id
1 'polypeptide(L)'
;RDRRYLMEGDPYHCHCQKTTRLLKERLGWADSDIVTTFQSRFGPEEWLQPYTVEEVARLAEGGKKRIAVIAPAFSSDCIETLEEINEEIRESFEEAGGEHFTYIPCLNDDDAHITALSEAIEDNLKGWIG
;
A
#
# COMPACT_ATOMS: atom_id res chain seq x y z
N ARG A 1 6.83 -3.15 8.69
CA ARG A 1 8.31 -3.17 8.71
C ARG A 1 8.82 -2.35 9.88
N ASP A 2 9.67 -2.92 10.73
CA ASP A 2 10.31 -2.27 11.87
C ASP A 2 11.16 -1.07 11.41
N ARG A 3 11.02 0.06 12.09
CA ARG A 3 11.74 1.31 11.78
C ARG A 3 13.27 1.17 11.89
N ARG A 4 13.76 0.24 12.71
CA ARG A 4 15.20 -0.02 12.86
C ARG A 4 15.87 -0.34 11.53
N TYR A 5 15.21 -1.13 10.67
CA TYR A 5 15.76 -1.46 9.36
C TYR A 5 15.98 -0.23 8.47
N LEU A 6 15.09 0.77 8.55
CA LEU A 6 15.30 2.03 7.84
C LEU A 6 16.57 2.75 8.32
N MET A 7 16.80 2.77 9.64
CA MET A 7 17.99 3.40 10.22
C MET A 7 19.28 2.65 9.89
N GLU A 8 19.20 1.38 9.58
CA GLU A 8 20.30 0.51 9.14
C GLU A 8 20.50 0.51 7.61
N GLY A 9 19.74 1.34 6.89
CA GLY A 9 19.90 1.50 5.44
C GLY A 9 19.05 0.58 4.56
N ASP A 10 18.03 -0.10 5.14
CA ASP A 10 17.06 -0.88 4.35
C ASP A 10 16.28 0.04 3.39
N PRO A 11 16.25 -0.23 2.08
CA PRO A 11 15.66 0.65 1.09
C PRO A 11 14.13 0.54 0.98
N TYR A 12 13.48 -0.33 1.76
CA TYR A 12 12.03 -0.60 1.63
C TYR A 12 11.16 0.66 1.69
N HIS A 13 11.41 1.52 2.68
CA HIS A 13 10.68 2.79 2.80
C HIS A 13 10.86 3.66 1.55
N CYS A 14 12.09 3.78 1.05
CA CYS A 14 12.38 4.55 -0.15
C CYS A 14 11.68 3.98 -1.39
N HIS A 15 11.59 2.65 -1.50
CA HIS A 15 10.85 1.99 -2.58
C HIS A 15 9.34 2.27 -2.50
N CYS A 16 8.74 2.24 -1.30
CA CYS A 16 7.34 2.60 -1.10
C CYS A 16 7.07 4.06 -1.54
N GLN A 17 7.91 5.00 -1.10
CA GLN A 17 7.79 6.42 -1.48
C GLN A 17 7.99 6.63 -2.99
N LYS A 18 8.92 5.89 -3.59
CA LYS A 18 9.13 5.93 -5.05
C LYS A 18 7.91 5.43 -5.81
N THR A 19 7.28 4.35 -5.36
CA THR A 19 6.04 3.83 -5.96
C THR A 19 4.94 4.87 -5.90
N THR A 20 4.71 5.49 -4.75
CA THR A 20 3.72 6.57 -4.58
C THR A 20 4.00 7.74 -5.54
N ARG A 21 5.25 8.19 -5.62
CA ARG A 21 5.63 9.29 -6.53
C ARG A 21 5.35 8.95 -8.00
N LEU A 22 5.72 7.75 -8.45
CA LEU A 22 5.51 7.32 -9.82
C LEU A 22 4.01 7.20 -10.16
N LEU A 23 3.20 6.69 -9.22
CA LEU A 23 1.74 6.65 -9.37
C LEU A 23 1.16 8.05 -9.48
N LYS A 24 1.57 8.96 -8.58
CA LYS A 24 1.13 10.36 -8.60
C LYS A 24 1.45 11.04 -9.92
N GLU A 25 2.68 10.91 -10.40
CA GLU A 25 3.12 11.45 -11.68
C GLU A 25 2.29 10.90 -12.85
N ARG A 26 2.06 9.58 -12.87
CA ARG A 26 1.28 8.91 -13.92
C ARG A 26 -0.18 9.32 -13.95
N LEU A 27 -0.77 9.56 -12.77
CA LEU A 27 -2.18 9.97 -12.60
C LEU A 27 -2.38 11.49 -12.72
N GLY A 28 -1.32 12.28 -12.70
CA GLY A 28 -1.40 13.75 -12.70
C GLY A 28 -1.96 14.33 -11.40
N TRP A 29 -1.73 13.66 -10.27
CA TRP A 29 -2.25 14.04 -8.94
C TRP A 29 -1.31 14.96 -8.17
N ALA A 30 -1.89 15.80 -7.31
CA ALA A 30 -1.14 16.62 -6.36
C ALA A 30 -0.71 15.79 -5.12
N ASP A 31 0.22 16.34 -4.33
CA ASP A 31 0.68 15.71 -3.08
C ASP A 31 -0.47 15.55 -2.06
N SER A 32 -1.48 16.41 -2.12
CA SER A 32 -2.67 16.34 -1.26
C SER A 32 -3.65 15.21 -1.60
N ASP A 33 -3.50 14.58 -2.77
CA ASP A 33 -4.45 13.58 -3.28
C ASP A 33 -4.05 12.15 -2.96
N ILE A 34 -2.81 11.94 -2.51
CA ILE A 34 -2.26 10.61 -2.22
C ILE A 34 -1.37 10.65 -0.98
N VAL A 35 -1.51 9.65 -0.14
CA VAL A 35 -0.67 9.47 1.05
C VAL A 35 -0.18 8.03 1.14
N THR A 36 1.09 7.86 1.50
CA THR A 36 1.68 6.55 1.77
C THR A 36 1.53 6.22 3.24
N THR A 37 0.95 5.06 3.53
CA THR A 37 0.76 4.56 4.90
C THR A 37 1.30 3.14 5.03
N PHE A 38 1.44 2.67 6.26
CA PHE A 38 1.96 1.34 6.59
C PHE A 38 1.01 0.63 7.55
N GLN A 39 0.79 -0.65 7.33
CA GLN A 39 -0.13 -1.50 8.08
C GLN A 39 0.54 -2.72 8.70
N SER A 40 -0.26 -3.58 9.35
CA SER A 40 0.15 -4.89 9.86
C SER A 40 1.25 -4.79 10.90
N ARG A 41 1.14 -3.83 11.82
CA ARG A 41 2.07 -3.70 12.93
C ARG A 41 2.04 -4.96 13.81
N PHE A 42 3.21 -5.54 14.04
CA PHE A 42 3.37 -6.69 14.89
C PHE A 42 4.44 -6.45 15.98
N GLY A 43 4.09 -6.82 17.21
CA GLY A 43 5.01 -6.70 18.35
C GLY A 43 5.13 -5.29 18.94
N PRO A 44 6.01 -5.09 19.95
CA PRO A 44 6.15 -3.84 20.68
C PRO A 44 7.00 -2.79 19.94
N GLU A 45 7.71 -3.17 18.90
CA GLU A 45 8.64 -2.30 18.19
C GLU A 45 7.92 -1.20 17.40
N GLU A 46 8.60 -0.08 17.20
CA GLU A 46 8.10 0.99 16.34
C GLU A 46 8.26 0.61 14.86
N TRP A 47 7.16 0.59 14.13
CA TRP A 47 7.16 0.33 12.69
C TRP A 47 7.15 1.63 11.88
N LEU A 48 7.35 1.49 10.57
CA LEU A 48 7.24 2.60 9.63
C LEU A 48 5.86 3.27 9.75
N GLN A 49 5.86 4.59 9.70
CA GLN A 49 4.67 5.44 9.85
C GLN A 49 4.45 6.30 8.60
N PRO A 50 3.23 6.89 8.43
CA PRO A 50 2.07 6.80 9.32
C PRO A 50 1.39 5.43 9.27
N TYR A 51 0.74 5.04 10.38
CA TYR A 51 -0.06 3.82 10.42
C TYR A 51 -1.39 4.03 9.69
N THR A 52 -1.79 3.05 8.86
CA THR A 52 -2.95 3.19 7.99
C THR A 52 -4.24 3.43 8.79
N VAL A 53 -4.46 2.68 9.86
CA VAL A 53 -5.66 2.81 10.70
C VAL A 53 -5.80 4.20 11.31
N GLU A 54 -4.69 4.78 11.79
CA GLU A 54 -4.69 6.12 12.38
C GLU A 54 -4.89 7.21 11.32
N GLU A 55 -4.27 7.03 10.15
CA GLU A 55 -4.34 8.01 9.07
C GLU A 55 -5.73 8.07 8.42
N VAL A 56 -6.41 6.94 8.24
CA VAL A 56 -7.78 6.96 7.69
C VAL A 56 -8.77 7.62 8.66
N ALA A 57 -8.63 7.38 9.97
CA ALA A 57 -9.43 8.04 10.98
C ALA A 57 -9.17 9.55 10.98
N ARG A 58 -7.91 9.99 10.97
CA ARG A 58 -7.52 11.40 10.88
C ARG A 58 -8.10 12.10 9.64
N LEU A 59 -8.07 11.42 8.49
CA LEU A 59 -8.65 11.94 7.25
C LEU A 59 -10.17 12.12 7.35
N ALA A 60 -10.88 11.17 7.93
CA ALA A 60 -12.33 11.25 8.15
C ALA A 60 -12.70 12.38 9.12
N GLU A 61 -12.02 12.47 10.26
CA GLU A 61 -12.17 13.56 11.24
C GLU A 61 -11.87 14.93 10.62
N GLY A 62 -10.89 15.01 9.72
CA GLY A 62 -10.56 16.21 8.93
C GLY A 62 -11.57 16.53 7.81
N GLY A 63 -12.67 15.79 7.70
CA GLY A 63 -13.75 16.04 6.74
C GLY A 63 -13.60 15.34 5.40
N LYS A 64 -12.63 14.43 5.23
CA LYS A 64 -12.55 13.59 4.02
C LYS A 64 -13.61 12.49 4.08
N LYS A 65 -14.61 12.60 3.21
CA LYS A 65 -15.77 11.69 3.20
C LYS A 65 -15.58 10.49 2.28
N ARG A 66 -14.60 10.53 1.38
CA ARG A 66 -14.36 9.50 0.38
C ARG A 66 -12.87 9.23 0.27
N ILE A 67 -12.49 7.96 0.40
CA ILE A 67 -11.11 7.52 0.17
C ILE A 67 -11.09 6.24 -0.67
N ALA A 68 -9.98 6.03 -1.36
CA ALA A 68 -9.65 4.76 -1.98
C ALA A 68 -8.32 4.25 -1.41
N VAL A 69 -8.23 2.97 -1.12
CA VAL A 69 -7.03 2.34 -0.56
C VAL A 69 -6.54 1.26 -1.52
N ILE A 70 -5.26 1.31 -1.84
CA ILE A 70 -4.55 0.31 -2.64
C ILE A 70 -3.33 -0.18 -1.86
N ALA A 71 -3.01 -1.47 -1.97
CA ALA A 71 -1.87 -2.11 -1.33
C ALA A 71 -0.81 -2.58 -2.36
N PRO A 72 0.00 -1.67 -2.94
CA PRO A 72 0.92 -2.01 -4.04
C PRO A 72 2.05 -2.96 -3.63
N ALA A 73 2.28 -3.14 -2.33
CA ALA A 73 3.27 -4.10 -1.83
C ALA A 73 2.79 -5.56 -1.87
N PHE A 74 1.51 -5.79 -2.17
CA PHE A 74 0.92 -7.12 -2.31
C PHE A 74 0.63 -7.43 -3.77
N SER A 75 1.19 -8.53 -4.24
CA SER A 75 0.94 -9.05 -5.60
C SER A 75 -0.44 -9.68 -5.72
N SER A 76 -0.88 -10.36 -4.66
CA SER A 76 -2.17 -11.02 -4.57
C SER A 76 -2.90 -10.63 -3.30
N ASP A 77 -4.22 -10.65 -3.34
CA ASP A 77 -5.04 -10.48 -2.16
C ASP A 77 -4.80 -11.60 -1.14
N CYS A 78 -4.77 -11.23 0.12
CA CYS A 78 -4.51 -12.11 1.25
C CYS A 78 -5.29 -11.60 2.48
N ILE A 79 -5.08 -12.20 3.64
CA ILE A 79 -5.76 -11.80 4.88
C ILE A 79 -5.49 -10.34 5.25
N GLU A 80 -4.25 -9.86 5.04
CA GLU A 80 -3.86 -8.47 5.33
C GLU A 80 -4.54 -7.46 4.40
N THR A 81 -4.99 -7.87 3.23
CA THR A 81 -5.71 -6.99 2.32
C THR A 81 -7.23 -7.12 2.45
N LEU A 82 -7.74 -8.32 2.65
CA LEU A 82 -9.17 -8.60 2.69
C LEU A 82 -9.79 -8.34 4.07
N GLU A 83 -9.15 -8.78 5.15
CA GLU A 83 -9.62 -8.51 6.51
C GLU A 83 -9.08 -7.17 7.02
N GLU A 84 -7.76 -6.99 7.11
CA GLU A 84 -7.19 -5.80 7.74
C GLU A 84 -7.56 -4.52 6.98
N ILE A 85 -7.39 -4.47 5.64
CA ILE A 85 -7.70 -3.23 4.90
C ILE A 85 -9.20 -3.12 4.62
N ASN A 86 -9.79 -4.14 4.02
CA ASN A 86 -11.14 -4.01 3.48
C ASN A 86 -12.25 -4.15 4.53
N GLU A 87 -11.94 -4.64 5.73
CA GLU A 87 -12.86 -4.71 6.86
C GLU A 87 -12.42 -3.77 7.99
N GLU A 88 -11.35 -4.07 8.74
CA GLU A 88 -10.97 -3.32 9.95
C GLU A 88 -10.63 -1.84 9.68
N ILE A 89 -9.82 -1.55 8.64
CA ILE A 89 -9.46 -0.17 8.30
C ILE A 89 -10.67 0.59 7.71
N ARG A 90 -11.53 -0.09 6.96
CA ARG A 90 -12.81 0.47 6.51
C ARG A 90 -13.68 0.89 7.69
N GLU A 91 -13.89 0.00 8.66
CA GLU A 91 -14.67 0.29 9.87
C GLU A 91 -14.11 1.50 10.61
N SER A 92 -12.79 1.56 10.80
CA SER A 92 -12.13 2.71 11.44
C SER A 92 -12.38 4.03 10.71
N PHE A 93 -12.41 4.02 9.37
CA PHE A 93 -12.73 5.20 8.58
C PHE A 93 -14.21 5.63 8.74
N GLU A 94 -15.12 4.66 8.69
CA GLU A 94 -16.55 4.90 8.80
C GLU A 94 -16.93 5.37 10.22
N GLU A 95 -16.38 4.76 11.26
CA GLU A 95 -16.57 5.18 12.67
C GLU A 95 -16.07 6.61 12.92
N ALA A 96 -14.99 7.03 12.26
CA ALA A 96 -14.46 8.39 12.32
C ALA A 96 -15.26 9.42 11.47
N GLY A 97 -16.34 9.00 10.81
CA GLY A 97 -17.25 9.84 10.04
C GLY A 97 -17.01 9.86 8.54
N GLY A 98 -16.23 8.92 8.02
CA GLY A 98 -16.11 8.66 6.58
C GLY A 98 -17.41 8.06 6.01
N GLU A 99 -17.63 8.24 4.71
CA GLU A 99 -18.89 7.81 4.05
C GLU A 99 -18.67 6.79 2.94
N HIS A 100 -17.55 6.87 2.24
CA HIS A 100 -17.24 6.00 1.11
C HIS A 100 -15.79 5.51 1.17
N PHE A 101 -15.62 4.25 1.47
CA PHE A 101 -14.34 3.56 1.43
C PHE A 101 -14.30 2.61 0.25
N THR A 102 -13.33 2.77 -0.64
CA THR A 102 -13.09 1.87 -1.76
C THR A 102 -11.77 1.14 -1.55
N TYR A 103 -11.83 -0.18 -1.39
CA TYR A 103 -10.65 -1.02 -1.50
C TYR A 103 -10.41 -1.35 -2.97
N ILE A 104 -9.20 -1.08 -3.47
CA ILE A 104 -8.77 -1.46 -4.81
C ILE A 104 -8.04 -2.81 -4.71
N PRO A 105 -8.58 -3.91 -5.28
CA PRO A 105 -7.97 -5.23 -5.20
C PRO A 105 -6.52 -5.24 -5.69
N CYS A 106 -5.73 -6.16 -5.15
CA CYS A 106 -4.41 -6.46 -5.71
C CYS A 106 -4.53 -6.91 -7.16
N LEU A 107 -3.43 -6.88 -7.89
CA LEU A 107 -3.45 -7.22 -9.33
C LEU A 107 -3.75 -8.70 -9.58
N ASN A 108 -3.51 -9.56 -8.59
CA ASN A 108 -3.83 -11.00 -8.66
C ASN A 108 -3.33 -11.65 -9.98
N ASP A 109 -4.22 -12.23 -10.73
CA ASP A 109 -3.97 -12.90 -12.02
C ASP A 109 -4.29 -12.04 -13.25
N ASP A 110 -4.37 -10.71 -13.08
CA ASP A 110 -4.52 -9.79 -14.22
C ASP A 110 -3.45 -10.02 -15.29
N ASP A 111 -3.85 -10.05 -16.57
CA ASP A 111 -2.97 -10.37 -17.69
C ASP A 111 -1.74 -9.46 -17.76
N ALA A 112 -1.90 -8.16 -17.49
CA ALA A 112 -0.77 -7.22 -17.49
C ALA A 112 0.19 -7.49 -16.33
N HIS A 113 -0.33 -7.91 -15.18
CA HIS A 113 0.50 -8.31 -14.04
C HIS A 113 1.28 -9.60 -14.32
N ILE A 114 0.62 -10.61 -14.88
CA ILE A 114 1.29 -11.87 -15.26
C ILE A 114 2.37 -11.61 -16.31
N THR A 115 2.13 -10.74 -17.28
CA THR A 115 3.13 -10.32 -18.26
C THR A 115 4.33 -9.66 -17.57
N ALA A 116 4.12 -8.71 -16.67
CA ALA A 116 5.21 -8.05 -15.95
C ALA A 116 6.03 -9.02 -15.09
N LEU A 117 5.36 -9.98 -14.41
CA LEU A 117 6.05 -11.02 -13.64
C LEU A 117 6.88 -11.94 -14.55
N SER A 118 6.32 -12.34 -15.70
CA SER A 118 7.03 -13.20 -16.67
C SER A 118 8.28 -12.51 -17.20
N GLU A 119 8.18 -11.26 -17.61
CA GLU A 119 9.32 -10.46 -18.07
C GLU A 119 10.40 -10.34 -16.99
N ALA A 120 10.01 -10.06 -15.75
CA ALA A 120 10.95 -9.99 -14.63
C ALA A 120 11.64 -11.32 -14.36
N ILE A 121 10.94 -12.45 -14.46
CA ILE A 121 11.51 -13.79 -14.32
C ILE A 121 12.49 -14.07 -15.46
N GLU A 122 12.08 -13.86 -16.70
CA GLU A 122 12.92 -14.10 -17.89
C GLU A 122 14.21 -13.27 -17.85
N ASP A 123 14.11 -11.99 -17.48
CA ASP A 123 15.25 -11.11 -17.35
C ASP A 123 16.27 -11.61 -16.32
N ASN A 124 15.80 -12.18 -15.21
CA ASN A 124 16.66 -12.72 -14.16
C ASN A 124 17.19 -14.13 -14.47
N LEU A 125 16.57 -14.84 -15.39
CA LEU A 125 17.00 -16.19 -15.83
C LEU A 125 17.90 -16.18 -17.08
N LYS A 126 18.22 -15.02 -17.63
CA LYS A 126 19.13 -14.89 -18.78
C LYS A 126 20.49 -15.53 -18.46
N GLY A 127 20.86 -16.52 -19.29
CA GLY A 127 22.08 -17.30 -19.12
C GLY A 127 21.94 -18.55 -18.23
N TRP A 128 20.76 -18.81 -17.66
CA TRP A 128 20.46 -20.02 -16.88
C TRP A 128 19.67 -21.05 -17.70
N ILE A 129 18.76 -20.55 -18.52
CA ILE A 129 17.95 -21.34 -19.45
C ILE A 129 18.35 -20.91 -20.85
N GLY A 130 18.79 -21.87 -21.61
CA GLY A 130 19.16 -21.69 -23.01
C GLY A 130 17.99 -21.83 -23.95
#